data_1205c767a0d35f1ddc9f0d2048b652fd
#
_entry.id   1205c767a0d35f1ddc9f0d2048b652fd
#
_cell.length_a   1.000
_cell.length_b   1.000
_cell.length_c   1.000
_cell.angle_alpha   90.00
_cell.angle_beta   90.00
_cell.angle_gamma   90.00
#
_symmetry.space_group_name_H-M   'P 1'
#
loop_
_entity.id
_entity.type
_entity.pdbx_description
1 polymer ?
#
loop_
_entity_poly.entity_id
_entity_poly.type
_entity_poly.pdbx_seq_one_letter_code
_entity_poly.pdbx_strand_id
1 'polypeptide(L)'
;MKKTAVLLYDSFCHFEISVALEILALKNKEIVVFAKSKEAILSEERLKIVPDKTIFDLDINEYDSLLLPGAVDIESAIKDPKIIEFVKKFSNKVIGAISIAPILLLKAEILDGKPFMAGVNKEELIEEGFLESDLTLMKDWNECIENPIEEGYINSENILTSVSYNFVKFGIQFAKNLGIEISPKSFGI
;
A
#
# COMPACT_ATOMS: atom_id res chain seq x y z
N MET A 1 21.81 1.32 0.55
CA MET A 1 20.41 1.46 0.12
C MET A 1 19.60 1.66 1.38
N LYS A 2 18.64 2.62 1.42
CA LYS A 2 17.76 2.76 2.58
C LYS A 2 16.75 1.62 2.63
N LYS A 3 16.08 1.44 3.77
CA LYS A 3 15.13 0.35 4.02
C LYS A 3 13.74 0.65 3.42
N THR A 4 12.97 -0.40 3.17
CA THR A 4 11.53 -0.30 2.92
C THR A 4 10.77 -0.61 4.21
N ALA A 5 9.88 0.28 4.62
CA ALA A 5 8.91 0.01 5.67
C ALA A 5 7.70 -0.72 5.09
N VAL A 6 7.22 -1.75 5.77
CA VAL A 6 5.94 -2.41 5.47
C VAL A 6 5.06 -2.22 6.69
N LEU A 7 3.93 -1.54 6.54
CA LEU A 7 2.98 -1.38 7.64
C LEU A 7 1.92 -2.47 7.54
N LEU A 8 1.80 -3.24 8.62
CA LEU A 8 0.78 -4.29 8.73
C LEU A 8 -0.26 -3.96 9.81
N TYR A 9 -1.46 -4.37 9.56
CA TYR A 9 -2.64 -4.32 10.43
C TYR A 9 -3.43 -5.62 10.30
N ASP A 10 -4.34 -5.89 11.22
CA ASP A 10 -5.08 -7.15 11.22
C ASP A 10 -5.85 -7.37 9.91
N SER A 11 -5.98 -8.63 9.52
CA SER A 11 -6.60 -9.09 8.28
C SER A 11 -5.97 -8.57 6.98
N PHE A 12 -4.71 -8.12 7.03
CA PHE A 12 -4.00 -7.68 5.82
C PHE A 12 -3.89 -8.82 4.79
N CYS A 13 -3.93 -8.46 3.51
CA CYS A 13 -3.83 -9.41 2.40
C CYS A 13 -2.36 -9.60 2.01
N HIS A 14 -1.76 -10.71 2.44
CA HIS A 14 -0.33 -10.95 2.22
C HIS A 14 0.01 -11.13 0.73
N PHE A 15 -0.84 -11.83 -0.04
CA PHE A 15 -0.56 -12.09 -1.46
C PHE A 15 -0.37 -10.80 -2.28
N GLU A 16 -1.04 -9.72 -1.92
CA GLU A 16 -1.03 -8.45 -2.65
C GLU A 16 0.36 -7.79 -2.68
N ILE A 17 1.17 -8.04 -1.67
CA ILE A 17 2.53 -7.47 -1.56
C ILE A 17 3.63 -8.51 -1.80
N SER A 18 3.28 -9.77 -2.03
CA SER A 18 4.23 -10.89 -2.12
C SER A 18 5.30 -10.68 -3.20
N VAL A 19 4.90 -10.21 -4.39
CA VAL A 19 5.84 -9.95 -5.49
C VAL A 19 6.77 -8.78 -5.17
N ALA A 20 6.24 -7.70 -4.58
CA ALA A 20 7.06 -6.57 -4.15
C ALA A 20 8.12 -7.03 -3.13
N LEU A 21 7.71 -7.80 -2.10
CA LEU A 21 8.61 -8.33 -1.07
C LEU A 21 9.68 -9.25 -1.68
N GLU A 22 9.30 -10.14 -2.59
CA GLU A 22 10.24 -11.06 -3.26
C GLU A 22 11.30 -10.28 -4.05
N ILE A 23 10.90 -9.27 -4.83
CA ILE A 23 11.84 -8.45 -5.60
C ILE A 23 12.82 -7.71 -4.68
N LEU A 24 12.32 -7.12 -3.60
CA LEU A 24 13.16 -6.42 -2.63
C LEU A 24 14.18 -7.38 -1.99
N ALA A 25 13.74 -8.58 -1.61
CA ALA A 25 14.60 -9.62 -1.03
C ALA A 25 15.67 -10.09 -2.01
N LEU A 26 15.32 -10.40 -3.27
CA LEU A 26 16.26 -10.78 -4.32
C LEU A 26 17.33 -9.72 -4.59
N LYS A 27 17.05 -8.47 -4.31
CA LYS A 27 17.96 -7.33 -4.49
C LYS A 27 18.65 -6.89 -3.19
N ASN A 28 18.52 -7.67 -2.12
CA ASN A 28 19.10 -7.41 -0.81
C ASN A 28 18.70 -6.04 -0.23
N LYS A 29 17.47 -5.56 -0.55
CA LYS A 29 16.92 -4.37 0.08
C LYS A 29 16.29 -4.76 1.41
N GLU A 30 16.74 -4.13 2.49
CA GLU A 30 16.23 -4.41 3.83
C GLU A 30 14.75 -4.02 3.94
N ILE A 31 13.95 -4.95 4.45
CA ILE A 31 12.52 -4.79 4.71
C ILE A 31 12.35 -4.78 6.22
N VAL A 32 11.57 -3.83 6.74
CA VAL A 32 11.24 -3.72 8.16
C VAL A 32 9.72 -3.66 8.31
N VAL A 33 9.18 -4.64 9.01
CA VAL A 33 7.74 -4.74 9.27
C VAL A 33 7.37 -3.91 10.49
N PHE A 34 6.44 -2.99 10.30
CA PHE A 34 5.87 -2.14 11.33
C PHE A 34 4.43 -2.54 11.64
N ALA A 35 4.04 -2.39 12.90
CA ALA A 35 2.65 -2.44 13.33
C ALA A 35 2.42 -1.54 14.54
N LYS A 36 1.19 -1.44 14.99
CA LYS A 36 0.82 -0.67 16.18
C LYS A 36 1.46 -1.22 17.46
N SER A 37 1.60 -2.53 17.56
CA SER A 37 2.22 -3.23 18.70
C SER A 37 3.19 -4.31 18.20
N LYS A 38 3.87 -4.98 19.14
CA LYS A 38 4.75 -6.13 18.87
C LYS A 38 3.99 -7.47 18.86
N GLU A 39 2.71 -7.47 19.07
CA GLU A 39 1.89 -8.67 18.99
C GLU A 39 1.83 -9.20 17.56
N ALA A 40 1.70 -10.52 17.44
CA ALA A 40 1.58 -11.15 16.15
C ALA A 40 0.28 -10.72 15.45
N ILE A 41 0.40 -10.27 14.20
CA ILE A 41 -0.71 -9.90 13.34
C ILE A 41 -1.12 -11.11 12.52
N LEU A 42 -2.41 -11.27 12.30
CA LEU A 42 -2.97 -12.33 11.48
C LEU A 42 -3.37 -11.78 10.11
N SER A 43 -2.81 -12.36 9.03
CA SER A 43 -3.24 -12.01 7.68
C SER A 43 -4.60 -12.65 7.34
N GLU A 44 -5.22 -12.23 6.25
CA GLU A 44 -6.42 -12.85 5.66
C GLU A 44 -6.19 -14.35 5.45
N GLU A 45 -5.02 -14.74 4.94
CA GLU A 45 -4.65 -16.12 4.67
C GLU A 45 -4.24 -16.90 5.93
N ARG A 46 -4.44 -16.34 7.12
CA ARG A 46 -4.16 -16.95 8.43
C ARG A 46 -2.67 -17.09 8.77
N LEU A 47 -1.80 -16.36 8.08
CA LEU A 47 -0.39 -16.28 8.44
C LEU A 47 -0.21 -15.38 9.67
N LYS A 48 0.64 -15.81 10.61
CA LYS A 48 1.02 -15.01 11.78
C LYS A 48 2.36 -14.34 11.51
N ILE A 49 2.36 -13.01 11.51
CA ILE A 49 3.57 -12.20 11.34
C ILE A 49 3.85 -11.44 12.64
N VAL A 50 5.06 -11.56 13.13
CA VAL A 50 5.54 -10.76 14.26
C VAL A 50 6.27 -9.53 13.72
N PRO A 51 5.82 -8.31 14.03
CA PRO A 51 6.45 -7.08 13.54
C PRO A 51 7.88 -6.90 14.09
N ASP A 52 8.77 -6.35 13.26
CA ASP A 52 10.12 -5.99 13.68
C ASP A 52 10.13 -4.78 14.60
N LYS A 53 9.25 -3.80 14.31
CA LYS A 53 9.15 -2.52 15.04
C LYS A 53 7.70 -2.11 15.25
N THR A 54 7.46 -1.28 16.25
CA THR A 54 6.19 -0.57 16.35
C THR A 54 6.24 0.74 15.55
N ILE A 55 5.06 1.27 15.19
CA ILE A 55 4.97 2.59 14.52
C ILE A 55 5.62 3.72 15.32
N PHE A 56 5.83 3.53 16.62
CA PHE A 56 6.47 4.50 17.53
C PHE A 56 8.00 4.47 17.46
N ASP A 57 8.59 3.39 16.91
CA ASP A 57 10.04 3.19 16.80
C ASP A 57 10.60 3.71 15.45
N LEU A 58 9.81 4.50 14.70
CA LEU A 58 10.20 4.98 13.38
C LEU A 58 11.25 6.09 13.45
N ASP A 59 12.43 5.84 12.87
CA ASP A 59 13.32 6.90 12.38
C ASP A 59 13.17 7.00 10.85
N ILE A 60 12.43 7.99 10.37
CA ILE A 60 12.10 8.16 8.94
C ILE A 60 13.35 8.31 8.05
N ASN A 61 14.50 8.69 8.61
CA ASN A 61 15.74 8.87 7.86
C ASN A 61 16.35 7.54 7.39
N GLU A 62 16.01 6.42 8.05
CA GLU A 62 16.45 5.07 7.66
C GLU A 62 15.71 4.54 6.42
N TYR A 63 14.56 5.13 6.06
CA TYR A 63 13.64 4.60 5.05
C TYR A 63 13.55 5.50 3.83
N ASP A 64 13.39 4.88 2.65
CA ASP A 64 13.11 5.56 1.38
C ASP A 64 11.72 5.20 0.83
N SER A 65 11.05 4.23 1.42
CA SER A 65 9.78 3.72 0.91
C SER A 65 8.87 3.14 1.98
N LEU A 66 7.56 3.13 1.68
CA LEU A 66 6.50 2.51 2.44
C LEU A 66 5.67 1.61 1.53
N LEU A 67 5.37 0.40 1.98
CA LEU A 67 4.50 -0.55 1.31
C LEU A 67 3.29 -0.86 2.20
N LEU A 68 2.09 -0.72 1.64
CA LEU A 68 0.79 -0.87 2.30
C LEU A 68 -0.04 -1.94 1.59
N PRO A 69 -0.26 -3.13 2.18
CA PRO A 69 -1.21 -4.12 1.68
C PRO A 69 -2.66 -3.67 1.90
N GLY A 70 -3.59 -4.23 1.17
CA GLY A 70 -5.00 -4.19 1.54
C GLY A 70 -5.31 -5.03 2.78
N ALA A 71 -6.57 -5.03 3.17
CA ALA A 71 -7.12 -5.84 4.25
C ALA A 71 -8.59 -6.17 3.98
N VAL A 72 -9.08 -7.25 4.59
CA VAL A 72 -10.51 -7.56 4.60
C VAL A 72 -11.30 -6.48 5.33
N ASP A 73 -10.72 -5.98 6.43
CA ASP A 73 -11.27 -4.86 7.20
C ASP A 73 -10.14 -3.89 7.57
N ILE A 74 -10.18 -2.71 7.00
CA ILE A 74 -9.22 -1.63 7.24
C ILE A 74 -9.75 -0.57 8.24
N GLU A 75 -10.98 -0.70 8.71
CA GLU A 75 -11.66 0.32 9.50
C GLU A 75 -10.85 0.72 10.75
N SER A 76 -10.30 -0.26 11.45
CA SER A 76 -9.47 -0.02 12.64
C SER A 76 -8.21 0.78 12.33
N ALA A 77 -7.61 0.58 11.15
CA ALA A 77 -6.41 1.29 10.73
C ALA A 77 -6.72 2.72 10.27
N ILE A 78 -7.78 2.95 9.49
CA ILE A 78 -8.16 4.30 9.02
C ILE A 78 -8.71 5.20 10.13
N LYS A 79 -9.22 4.61 11.21
CA LYS A 79 -9.70 5.34 12.41
C LYS A 79 -8.59 5.61 13.45
N ASP A 80 -7.42 5.01 13.32
CA ASP A 80 -6.32 5.21 14.26
C ASP A 80 -5.44 6.41 13.86
N PRO A 81 -5.49 7.52 14.59
CA PRO A 81 -4.71 8.71 14.24
C PRO A 81 -3.19 8.47 14.28
N LYS A 82 -2.71 7.46 15.04
CA LYS A 82 -1.28 7.13 15.09
C LYS A 82 -0.81 6.39 13.85
N ILE A 83 -1.65 5.54 13.27
CA ILE A 83 -1.40 4.89 11.99
C ILE A 83 -1.38 5.95 10.87
N ILE A 84 -2.36 6.85 10.85
CA ILE A 84 -2.43 7.94 9.87
C ILE A 84 -1.21 8.86 9.99
N GLU A 85 -0.80 9.24 11.20
CA GLU A 85 0.42 10.03 11.45
C GLU A 85 1.69 9.31 10.96
N PHE A 86 1.79 8.00 11.19
CA PHE A 86 2.89 7.18 10.68
C PHE A 86 2.95 7.22 9.15
N VAL A 87 1.84 6.97 8.48
CA VAL A 87 1.73 7.01 7.01
C VAL A 87 2.11 8.39 6.47
N LYS A 88 1.64 9.46 7.10
CA LYS A 88 1.91 10.86 6.71
C LYS A 88 3.41 11.20 6.72
N LYS A 89 4.22 10.57 7.58
CA LYS A 89 5.68 10.77 7.61
C LYS A 89 6.39 10.32 6.33
N PHE A 90 5.74 9.46 5.53
CA PHE A 90 6.28 8.97 4.26
C PHE A 90 5.86 9.82 3.04
N SER A 91 5.17 10.94 3.20
CA SER A 91 4.64 11.75 2.10
C SER A 91 5.66 12.11 1.00
N ASN A 92 6.94 12.27 1.36
CA ASN A 92 8.04 12.56 0.45
C ASN A 92 8.90 11.32 0.10
N LYS A 93 8.39 10.11 0.33
CA LYS A 93 9.05 8.84 0.03
C LYS A 93 8.26 8.09 -1.03
N VAL A 94 8.85 7.06 -1.62
CA VAL A 94 8.11 6.17 -2.51
C VAL A 94 7.06 5.40 -1.69
N ILE A 95 5.80 5.49 -2.08
CA ILE A 95 4.71 4.77 -1.43
C ILE A 95 4.06 3.83 -2.43
N GLY A 96 3.91 2.57 -2.06
CA GLY A 96 3.05 1.61 -2.75
C GLY A 96 1.87 1.25 -1.86
N ALA A 97 0.65 1.45 -2.36
CA ALA A 97 -0.59 1.08 -1.67
C ALA A 97 -1.51 0.31 -2.62
N ILE A 98 -1.95 -0.86 -2.22
CA ILE A 98 -2.74 -1.75 -3.08
C ILE A 98 -4.10 -2.08 -2.46
N SER A 99 -5.08 -2.39 -3.31
CA SER A 99 -6.44 -2.77 -2.90
C SER A 99 -7.14 -1.62 -2.15
N ILE A 100 -7.56 -1.82 -0.90
CA ILE A 100 -8.20 -0.78 -0.07
C ILE A 100 -7.17 0.15 0.61
N ALA A 101 -5.89 -0.20 0.64
CA ALA A 101 -4.87 0.59 1.34
C ALA A 101 -4.72 2.06 0.89
N PRO A 102 -5.01 2.47 -0.38
CA PRO A 102 -5.01 3.88 -0.77
C PRO A 102 -5.91 4.77 0.10
N ILE A 103 -6.90 4.21 0.79
CA ILE A 103 -7.77 4.96 1.71
C ILE A 103 -6.99 5.47 2.94
N LEU A 104 -5.92 4.78 3.37
CA LEU A 104 -4.99 5.30 4.38
C LEU A 104 -4.27 6.56 3.90
N LEU A 105 -3.89 6.60 2.61
CA LEU A 105 -3.24 7.75 2.00
C LEU A 105 -4.20 8.94 1.88
N LEU A 106 -5.47 8.66 1.57
CA LEU A 106 -6.53 9.67 1.53
C LEU A 106 -6.73 10.28 2.93
N LYS A 107 -6.87 9.45 3.98
CA LYS A 107 -6.96 9.91 5.38
C LYS A 107 -5.72 10.67 5.87
N ALA A 108 -4.54 10.33 5.32
CA ALA A 108 -3.29 11.04 5.61
C ALA A 108 -3.10 12.34 4.80
N GLU A 109 -4.07 12.71 3.95
CA GLU A 109 -4.03 13.89 3.07
C GLU A 109 -2.82 13.88 2.11
N ILE A 110 -2.40 12.68 1.66
CA ILE A 110 -1.25 12.51 0.75
C ILE A 110 -1.71 12.47 -0.71
N LEU A 111 -2.97 12.10 -0.96
CA LEU A 111 -3.57 11.98 -2.31
C LEU A 111 -4.24 13.26 -2.80
N ASP A 112 -4.16 14.36 -2.07
CA ASP A 112 -4.82 15.61 -2.45
C ASP A 112 -4.43 16.05 -3.87
N GLY A 113 -5.44 16.18 -4.74
CA GLY A 113 -5.28 16.53 -6.15
C GLY A 113 -4.57 15.48 -7.02
N LYS A 114 -4.35 14.26 -6.55
CA LYS A 114 -3.67 13.17 -7.29
C LYS A 114 -4.64 12.08 -7.70
N PRO A 115 -4.58 11.59 -8.96
CA PRO A 115 -5.32 10.39 -9.35
C PRO A 115 -4.77 9.16 -8.64
N PHE A 116 -5.69 8.29 -8.24
CA PHE A 116 -5.36 7.02 -7.58
C PHE A 116 -6.41 5.95 -7.92
N MET A 117 -6.07 4.70 -7.66
CA MET A 117 -6.97 3.57 -7.81
C MET A 117 -7.09 2.85 -6.47
N ALA A 118 -8.31 2.36 -6.15
CA ALA A 118 -8.54 1.58 -4.95
C ALA A 118 -9.52 0.42 -5.20
N GLY A 119 -9.36 -0.65 -4.44
CA GLY A 119 -10.16 -1.87 -4.51
C GLY A 119 -11.46 -1.79 -3.70
N VAL A 120 -12.12 -0.65 -3.70
CA VAL A 120 -13.40 -0.37 -3.03
C VAL A 120 -14.20 0.60 -3.91
N ASN A 121 -15.53 0.60 -3.82
CA ASN A 121 -16.36 1.50 -4.59
C ASN A 121 -16.56 2.85 -3.89
N LYS A 122 -16.74 3.90 -4.67
CA LYS A 122 -16.96 5.27 -4.16
C LYS A 122 -18.21 5.35 -3.28
N GLU A 123 -19.29 4.67 -3.69
CA GLU A 123 -20.56 4.65 -2.97
C GLU A 123 -20.36 4.11 -1.54
N GLU A 124 -19.61 3.04 -1.38
CA GLU A 124 -19.32 2.45 -0.06
C GLU A 124 -18.56 3.45 0.84
N LEU A 125 -17.56 4.15 0.28
CA LEU A 125 -16.81 5.17 1.02
C LEU A 125 -17.66 6.37 1.41
N ILE A 126 -18.57 6.81 0.54
CA ILE A 126 -19.52 7.91 0.84
C ILE A 126 -20.46 7.50 1.99
N GLU A 127 -20.96 6.26 1.99
CA GLU A 127 -21.75 5.71 3.09
C GLU A 127 -20.97 5.66 4.42
N GLU A 128 -19.66 5.45 4.35
CA GLU A 128 -18.74 5.49 5.50
C GLU A 128 -18.32 6.92 5.90
N GLY A 129 -18.81 7.95 5.21
CA GLY A 129 -18.62 9.35 5.57
C GLY A 129 -17.42 10.04 4.93
N PHE A 130 -16.88 9.50 3.84
CA PHE A 130 -15.92 10.22 3.01
C PHE A 130 -16.63 11.27 2.17
N LEU A 131 -15.97 12.39 1.91
CA LEU A 131 -16.53 13.43 1.06
C LEU A 131 -16.39 13.07 -0.42
N GLU A 132 -17.43 13.27 -1.20
CA GLU A 132 -17.41 13.02 -2.64
C GLU A 132 -16.30 13.81 -3.36
N SER A 133 -15.98 15.02 -2.86
CA SER A 133 -14.88 15.85 -3.37
C SER A 133 -13.51 15.15 -3.29
N ASP A 134 -13.29 14.36 -2.26
CA ASP A 134 -12.01 13.66 -2.02
C ASP A 134 -11.84 12.44 -2.92
N LEU A 135 -12.95 11.94 -3.48
CA LEU A 135 -13.01 10.77 -4.33
C LEU A 135 -13.05 11.09 -5.83
N THR A 136 -13.04 12.38 -6.19
CA THR A 136 -13.19 12.84 -7.59
C THR A 136 -12.16 12.22 -8.55
N LEU A 137 -10.93 12.06 -8.10
CA LEU A 137 -9.82 11.50 -8.90
C LEU A 137 -9.56 10.00 -8.63
N MET A 138 -10.43 9.37 -7.86
CA MET A 138 -10.36 7.93 -7.59
C MET A 138 -10.89 7.15 -8.78
N LYS A 139 -10.16 6.12 -9.20
CA LYS A 139 -10.66 5.02 -10.02
C LYS A 139 -11.01 3.87 -9.08
N ASP A 140 -12.30 3.63 -8.90
CA ASP A 140 -12.81 2.66 -7.96
C ASP A 140 -12.81 1.22 -8.50
N TRP A 141 -13.26 0.27 -7.69
CA TRP A 141 -13.26 -1.14 -8.04
C TRP A 141 -14.05 -1.44 -9.32
N ASN A 142 -15.29 -0.94 -9.45
CA ASN A 142 -16.13 -1.18 -10.61
C ASN A 142 -15.53 -0.56 -11.88
N GLU A 143 -15.04 0.68 -11.80
CA GLU A 143 -14.34 1.33 -12.92
C GLU A 143 -13.08 0.58 -13.35
N CYS A 144 -12.35 -0.03 -12.39
CA CYS A 144 -11.17 -0.84 -12.70
C CYS A 144 -11.50 -2.13 -13.45
N ILE A 145 -12.67 -2.73 -13.17
CA ILE A 145 -13.14 -3.95 -13.87
C ILE A 145 -13.71 -3.61 -15.25
N GLU A 146 -14.56 -2.59 -15.33
CA GLU A 146 -15.28 -2.23 -16.57
C GLU A 146 -14.37 -1.57 -17.59
N ASN A 147 -13.43 -0.73 -17.14
CA ASN A 147 -12.50 0.02 -17.96
C ASN A 147 -11.06 -0.12 -17.44
N PRO A 148 -10.46 -1.32 -17.54
CA PRO A 148 -9.13 -1.57 -16.96
C PRO A 148 -8.06 -0.67 -17.59
N ILE A 149 -7.14 -0.21 -16.77
CA ILE A 149 -5.91 0.45 -17.23
C ILE A 149 -4.93 -0.65 -17.64
N GLU A 150 -4.32 -0.54 -18.82
CA GLU A 150 -3.41 -1.54 -19.39
C GLU A 150 -2.23 -1.81 -18.45
N GLU A 151 -1.67 -0.76 -17.84
CA GLU A 151 -0.58 -0.87 -16.85
C GLU A 151 -1.00 -1.62 -15.60
N GLY A 152 -2.28 -1.56 -15.22
CA GLY A 152 -2.84 -2.19 -14.02
C GLY A 152 -2.57 -1.42 -12.72
N TYR A 153 -2.10 -0.17 -12.82
CA TYR A 153 -1.83 0.71 -11.68
C TYR A 153 -1.92 2.18 -12.09
N ILE A 154 -2.03 3.06 -11.09
CA ILE A 154 -1.81 4.50 -11.25
C ILE A 154 -0.54 4.88 -10.47
N ASN A 155 0.37 5.56 -11.15
CA ASN A 155 1.61 6.07 -10.58
C ASN A 155 1.59 7.60 -10.60
N SER A 156 1.27 8.21 -9.46
CA SER A 156 1.18 9.65 -9.28
C SER A 156 2.37 10.16 -8.49
N GLU A 157 3.34 10.79 -9.17
CA GLU A 157 4.60 11.23 -8.56
C GLU A 157 5.33 10.07 -7.85
N ASN A 158 5.44 10.14 -6.51
CA ASN A 158 6.06 9.13 -5.68
C ASN A 158 5.08 8.08 -5.13
N ILE A 159 3.81 8.11 -5.53
CA ILE A 159 2.75 7.24 -5.03
C ILE A 159 2.28 6.29 -6.13
N LEU A 160 2.35 5.01 -5.84
CA LEU A 160 1.85 3.93 -6.69
C LEU A 160 0.60 3.31 -6.04
N THR A 161 -0.50 3.27 -6.77
CA THR A 161 -1.73 2.62 -6.33
C THR A 161 -2.23 1.59 -7.33
N SER A 162 -2.86 0.52 -6.86
CA SER A 162 -3.40 -0.55 -7.71
C SER A 162 -4.55 -1.28 -7.01
N VAL A 163 -5.29 -2.06 -7.78
CA VAL A 163 -6.26 -3.03 -7.27
C VAL A 163 -5.61 -4.41 -7.07
N SER A 164 -6.18 -5.23 -6.19
CA SER A 164 -5.61 -6.49 -5.71
C SER A 164 -5.16 -7.45 -6.81
N TYR A 165 -5.97 -7.68 -7.84
CA TYR A 165 -5.65 -8.64 -8.92
C TYR A 165 -4.47 -8.23 -9.81
N ASN A 166 -3.99 -6.99 -9.72
CA ASN A 166 -2.82 -6.51 -10.45
C ASN A 166 -1.51 -6.57 -9.61
N PHE A 167 -1.51 -7.33 -8.51
CA PHE A 167 -0.40 -7.38 -7.54
C PHE A 167 0.97 -7.69 -8.16
N VAL A 168 1.02 -8.45 -9.25
CA VAL A 168 2.29 -8.74 -9.96
C VAL A 168 2.84 -7.47 -10.62
N LYS A 169 2.02 -6.78 -11.41
CA LYS A 169 2.40 -5.52 -12.06
C LYS A 169 2.72 -4.43 -11.05
N PHE A 170 1.91 -4.34 -9.97
CA PHE A 170 2.14 -3.44 -8.84
C PHE A 170 3.51 -3.68 -8.19
N GLY A 171 3.84 -4.93 -7.85
CA GLY A 171 5.11 -5.27 -7.21
C GLY A 171 6.33 -4.92 -8.07
N ILE A 172 6.26 -5.19 -9.37
CA ILE A 172 7.31 -4.85 -10.34
C ILE A 172 7.46 -3.32 -10.45
N GLN A 173 6.35 -2.58 -10.57
CA GLN A 173 6.40 -1.11 -10.67
C GLN A 173 6.87 -0.47 -9.36
N PHE A 174 6.48 -0.99 -8.20
CA PHE A 174 6.98 -0.52 -6.91
C PHE A 174 8.50 -0.62 -6.83
N ALA A 175 9.06 -1.77 -7.23
CA ALA A 175 10.50 -1.97 -7.28
C ALA A 175 11.17 -1.00 -8.26
N LYS A 176 10.59 -0.79 -9.43
CA LYS A 176 11.07 0.17 -10.44
C LYS A 176 11.10 1.60 -9.91
N ASN A 177 10.09 2.02 -9.14
CA ASN A 177 10.08 3.34 -8.50
C ASN A 177 11.23 3.53 -7.48
N LEU A 178 11.78 2.42 -6.98
CA LEU A 178 12.98 2.40 -6.12
C LEU A 178 14.31 2.28 -6.89
N GLY A 179 14.27 2.35 -8.23
CA GLY A 179 15.44 2.16 -9.08
C GLY A 179 15.89 0.70 -9.17
N ILE A 180 15.02 -0.25 -8.82
CA ILE A 180 15.30 -1.68 -8.87
C ILE A 180 14.71 -2.26 -10.15
N GLU A 181 15.59 -2.73 -11.05
CA GLU A 181 15.17 -3.38 -12.28
C GLU A 181 15.09 -4.90 -12.13
N ILE A 182 14.02 -5.47 -12.65
CA ILE A 182 13.80 -6.90 -12.78
C ILE A 182 13.04 -7.20 -14.07
N SER A 183 13.31 -8.34 -14.68
CA SER A 183 12.56 -8.75 -15.87
C SER A 183 11.14 -9.16 -15.47
N PRO A 184 10.09 -8.58 -16.07
CA PRO A 184 8.70 -9.02 -15.84
C PRO A 184 8.49 -10.50 -16.14
N LYS A 185 9.23 -11.06 -17.10
CA LYS A 185 9.21 -12.49 -17.42
C LYS A 185 9.53 -13.40 -16.24
N SER A 186 10.29 -12.91 -15.25
CA SER A 186 10.58 -13.68 -14.02
C SER A 186 9.33 -13.89 -13.15
N PHE A 187 8.26 -13.15 -13.41
CA PHE A 187 6.96 -13.22 -12.71
C PHE A 187 5.81 -13.61 -13.65
N GLY A 188 6.12 -14.12 -14.84
CA GLY A 188 5.15 -14.67 -15.77
C GLY A 188 4.39 -13.66 -16.63
N ILE A 189 4.86 -12.41 -16.71
CA ILE A 189 4.25 -11.35 -17.53
C ILE A 189 5.25 -10.68 -18.46
#